data_68b55e75d1ef50a9994daf8e3aad1eb7
#
_entry.id   68b55e75d1ef50a9994daf8e3aad1eb7
#
_cell.length_a   1.000
_cell.length_b   1.000
_cell.length_c   1.000
_cell.angle_alpha   90.00
_cell.angle_beta   90.00
_cell.angle_gamma   90.00
#
_symmetry.space_group_name_H-M   'P 1'
#
loop_
_entity.id
_entity.type
_entity.pdbx_description
1 polymer ?
#
loop_
_entity_poly.entity_id
_entity_poly.type
_entity_poly.pdbx_seq_one_letter_code
_entity_poly.pdbx_strand_id
1 'polypeptide(L)'
;MTKWLQTDDQVQNLSINEVGWVGVDKNAAEIQSLKQKLEQHNGITGLQVFEPDELEAIVDVFYRDGFVVVQNVLSADQLSVLKAACDEEVIKLLSKDKERSGNRGSHRYSFGSASRTGHMMHRPEWAMLLDLDTLTPIMSAIFGSSHYIARGGGGDFCLPGATKYQPLHSDMSNAVHHLHQGKTYTFGSFMDPRGILNYRDLPTPYVCCNFLVVDSNATNGPIRQIPGTQHSHHPMPKLDAEPDWMKHSTVNPAPAGSVIIRDVRAWHGGTPNLSNEVRAIPNVEFYAPWFRENLLTSVPRDIFESLSEHGQNVAKYIAAAEGQSLDIGYRNSLGGTPDGF
;
A
#
# COMPACT_ATOMS: atom_id res chain seq x y z
N MET A 1 13.51 3.04 -32.87
CA MET A 1 13.23 4.45 -32.60
C MET A 1 11.77 4.58 -32.16
N THR A 2 11.60 4.60 -30.89
CA THR A 2 10.63 5.27 -30.01
C THR A 2 9.21 5.56 -30.54
N LYS A 3 8.44 4.50 -30.80
CA LYS A 3 6.99 4.61 -31.06
C LYS A 3 6.16 4.68 -29.75
N TRP A 4 6.79 4.95 -28.57
CA TRP A 4 6.18 4.63 -27.27
C TRP A 4 6.12 5.81 -26.29
N LEU A 5 6.61 7.00 -26.67
CA LEU A 5 6.43 8.20 -25.86
C LEU A 5 5.06 8.82 -26.20
N GLN A 6 4.11 8.64 -25.31
CA GLN A 6 2.84 9.36 -25.38
C GLN A 6 3.11 10.87 -25.14
N THR A 7 2.50 11.73 -25.97
CA THR A 7 2.54 13.19 -25.76
C THR A 7 1.71 13.59 -24.54
N ASP A 8 1.90 14.81 -23.99
CA ASP A 8 1.13 15.31 -22.84
C ASP A 8 -0.37 15.22 -23.09
N ASP A 9 -0.81 15.67 -24.30
CA ASP A 9 -2.22 15.64 -24.68
C ASP A 9 -2.78 14.21 -24.78
N GLN A 10 -1.96 13.24 -25.22
CA GLN A 10 -2.36 11.85 -25.29
C GLN A 10 -2.52 11.21 -23.92
N VAL A 11 -1.68 11.58 -22.95
CA VAL A 11 -1.80 11.06 -21.57
C VAL A 11 -3.00 11.68 -20.86
N GLN A 12 -3.29 12.97 -21.08
CA GLN A 12 -4.44 13.64 -20.45
C GLN A 12 -5.78 13.10 -20.94
N ASN A 13 -5.84 12.58 -22.16
CA ASN A 13 -7.04 11.98 -22.75
C ASN A 13 -7.07 10.46 -22.67
N LEU A 14 -6.07 9.85 -22.01
CA LEU A 14 -5.97 8.39 -21.89
C LEU A 14 -7.05 7.86 -20.93
N SER A 15 -7.81 6.89 -21.37
CA SER A 15 -8.65 6.11 -20.47
C SER A 15 -7.80 5.07 -19.71
N ILE A 16 -8.23 4.67 -18.51
CA ILE A 16 -7.51 3.65 -17.73
C ILE A 16 -7.35 2.33 -18.49
N ASN A 17 -8.33 1.98 -19.32
CA ASN A 17 -8.32 0.76 -20.13
C ASN A 17 -7.30 0.79 -21.28
N GLU A 18 -6.78 1.97 -21.60
CA GLU A 18 -5.75 2.19 -22.63
C GLU A 18 -4.34 2.22 -22.02
N VAL A 19 -4.23 2.17 -20.70
CA VAL A 19 -2.94 2.07 -20.01
C VAL A 19 -2.35 0.67 -20.26
N GLY A 20 -1.54 0.59 -21.29
CA GLY A 20 -0.90 -0.65 -21.75
C GLY A 20 0.56 -0.76 -21.34
N TRP A 21 1.22 -1.73 -21.92
CA TRP A 21 2.65 -1.97 -21.78
C TRP A 21 3.47 -0.86 -22.44
N VAL A 22 4.49 -0.35 -21.74
CA VAL A 22 5.41 0.68 -22.24
C VAL A 22 6.85 0.25 -21.95
N GLY A 23 7.73 0.36 -22.96
CA GLY A 23 9.17 0.11 -22.80
C GLY A 23 9.57 -1.36 -22.62
N VAL A 24 8.62 -2.30 -22.65
CA VAL A 24 8.85 -3.74 -22.49
C VAL A 24 8.07 -4.49 -23.59
N ASP A 25 8.71 -5.41 -24.29
CA ASP A 25 8.02 -6.30 -25.23
C ASP A 25 7.37 -7.46 -24.48
N LYS A 26 6.02 -7.40 -24.36
CA LYS A 26 5.26 -8.43 -23.67
C LYS A 26 5.38 -9.83 -24.29
N ASN A 27 5.80 -9.93 -25.57
CA ASN A 27 5.93 -11.19 -26.28
C ASN A 27 7.38 -11.74 -26.23
N ALA A 28 8.31 -11.04 -25.58
CA ALA A 28 9.67 -11.53 -25.39
C ALA A 28 9.65 -12.88 -24.63
N ALA A 29 10.51 -13.81 -25.03
CA ALA A 29 10.50 -15.18 -24.50
C ALA A 29 10.69 -15.23 -22.99
N GLU A 30 11.55 -14.37 -22.41
CA GLU A 30 11.77 -14.25 -20.98
C GLU A 30 10.52 -13.75 -20.23
N ILE A 31 9.74 -12.84 -20.85
CA ILE A 31 8.49 -12.34 -20.25
C ILE A 31 7.42 -13.42 -20.26
N GLN A 32 7.28 -14.16 -21.36
CA GLN A 32 6.34 -15.27 -21.43
C GLN A 32 6.72 -16.39 -20.45
N SER A 33 8.00 -16.71 -20.33
CA SER A 33 8.50 -17.69 -19.34
C SER A 33 8.22 -17.24 -17.91
N LEU A 34 8.47 -15.96 -17.59
CA LEU A 34 8.14 -15.39 -16.27
C LEU A 34 6.64 -15.46 -16.00
N LYS A 35 5.81 -15.08 -16.97
CA LYS A 35 4.35 -15.14 -16.84
C LYS A 35 3.87 -16.55 -16.54
N GLN A 36 4.35 -17.54 -17.30
CA GLN A 36 4.02 -18.95 -17.05
C GLN A 36 4.46 -19.40 -15.65
N LYS A 37 5.66 -18.99 -15.18
CA LYS A 37 6.12 -19.29 -13.83
C LYS A 37 5.20 -18.70 -12.76
N LEU A 38 4.73 -17.44 -12.94
CA LEU A 38 3.79 -16.79 -12.02
C LEU A 38 2.44 -17.51 -12.00
N GLU A 39 1.90 -17.87 -13.17
CA GLU A 39 0.63 -18.61 -13.28
C GLU A 39 0.67 -19.97 -12.57
N GLN A 40 1.83 -20.63 -12.55
CA GLN A 40 1.99 -21.95 -11.96
C GLN A 40 2.28 -21.92 -10.45
N HIS A 41 2.92 -20.87 -9.95
CA HIS A 41 3.50 -20.88 -8.61
C HIS A 41 3.03 -19.76 -7.69
N ASN A 42 2.49 -18.64 -8.21
CA ASN A 42 2.01 -17.56 -7.36
C ASN A 42 0.79 -17.98 -6.55
N GLY A 43 0.85 -17.68 -5.25
CA GLY A 43 -0.20 -17.91 -4.28
C GLY A 43 0.33 -18.49 -2.98
N ILE A 44 -0.20 -18.03 -1.87
CA ILE A 44 0.06 -18.60 -0.56
C ILE A 44 -0.73 -19.91 -0.44
N THR A 45 -0.05 -21.00 -0.23
CA THR A 45 -0.71 -22.31 -0.02
C THR A 45 -1.58 -22.26 1.24
N GLY A 46 -2.88 -22.51 1.08
CA GLY A 46 -3.82 -22.45 2.19
C GLY A 46 -4.19 -21.03 2.63
N LEU A 47 -4.04 -20.05 1.73
CA LEU A 47 -4.53 -18.69 1.99
C LEU A 47 -6.00 -18.73 2.44
N GLN A 48 -6.27 -18.19 3.62
CA GLN A 48 -7.60 -18.05 4.16
C GLN A 48 -8.14 -16.66 3.86
N VAL A 49 -9.40 -16.61 3.42
CA VAL A 49 -10.13 -15.35 3.14
C VAL A 49 -11.41 -15.41 3.98
N PHE A 50 -11.64 -14.39 4.79
CA PHE A 50 -12.70 -14.35 5.79
C PHE A 50 -13.80 -13.37 5.41
N GLU A 51 -15.00 -13.56 5.96
CA GLU A 51 -16.06 -12.56 5.98
C GLU A 51 -15.85 -11.59 7.16
N PRO A 52 -16.36 -10.34 7.12
CA PRO A 52 -16.13 -9.35 8.16
C PRO A 52 -16.62 -9.72 9.56
N ASP A 53 -17.57 -10.64 9.68
CA ASP A 53 -18.16 -11.10 10.94
C ASP A 53 -17.37 -12.25 11.61
N GLU A 54 -16.38 -12.83 10.93
CA GLU A 54 -15.53 -13.90 11.46
C GLU A 54 -14.39 -13.36 12.35
N LEU A 55 -14.71 -12.45 13.28
CA LEU A 55 -13.74 -11.65 14.05
C LEU A 55 -12.67 -12.46 14.77
N GLU A 56 -13.03 -13.55 15.43
CA GLU A 56 -12.08 -14.39 16.19
C GLU A 56 -11.04 -14.99 15.24
N ALA A 57 -11.49 -15.60 14.13
CA ALA A 57 -10.60 -16.22 13.14
C ALA A 57 -9.70 -15.17 12.43
N ILE A 58 -10.25 -13.98 12.14
CA ILE A 58 -9.48 -12.86 11.57
C ILE A 58 -8.35 -12.46 12.51
N VAL A 59 -8.63 -12.27 13.80
CA VAL A 59 -7.63 -11.86 14.81
C VAL A 59 -6.57 -12.96 14.98
N ASP A 60 -6.97 -14.21 15.07
CA ASP A 60 -6.05 -15.34 15.23
C ASP A 60 -5.08 -15.44 14.05
N VAL A 61 -5.59 -15.33 12.82
CA VAL A 61 -4.75 -15.38 11.61
C VAL A 61 -3.88 -14.15 11.50
N PHE A 62 -4.39 -12.95 11.80
CA PHE A 62 -3.60 -11.73 11.81
C PHE A 62 -2.38 -11.82 12.73
N TYR A 63 -2.57 -12.30 13.95
CA TYR A 63 -1.46 -12.43 14.91
C TYR A 63 -0.54 -13.60 14.60
N ARG A 64 -1.05 -14.69 13.99
CA ARG A 64 -0.22 -15.80 13.54
C ARG A 64 0.68 -15.43 12.37
N ASP A 65 0.10 -14.81 11.34
CA ASP A 65 0.75 -14.61 10.04
C ASP A 65 1.30 -13.18 9.83
N GLY A 66 0.87 -12.22 10.65
CA GLY A 66 1.19 -10.79 10.48
C GLY A 66 0.34 -10.10 9.42
N PHE A 67 -0.63 -10.80 8.84
CA PHE A 67 -1.64 -10.25 7.94
C PHE A 67 -2.84 -11.19 7.86
N VAL A 68 -3.96 -10.63 7.39
CA VAL A 68 -5.19 -11.38 7.10
C VAL A 68 -5.89 -10.77 5.89
N VAL A 69 -6.66 -11.59 5.17
CA VAL A 69 -7.47 -11.16 4.02
C VAL A 69 -8.95 -11.28 4.40
N VAL A 70 -9.67 -10.18 4.26
CA VAL A 70 -11.11 -10.14 4.53
C VAL A 70 -11.82 -9.66 3.27
N GLN A 71 -12.74 -10.47 2.75
CA GLN A 71 -13.56 -10.14 1.57
C GLN A 71 -14.82 -9.36 1.97
N ASN A 72 -15.53 -8.82 0.98
CA ASN A 72 -16.80 -8.10 1.17
C ASN A 72 -16.74 -6.93 2.17
N VAL A 73 -15.55 -6.33 2.34
CA VAL A 73 -15.37 -5.16 3.22
C VAL A 73 -15.93 -3.89 2.58
N LEU A 74 -15.83 -3.76 1.26
CA LEU A 74 -16.44 -2.69 0.49
C LEU A 74 -17.74 -3.18 -0.14
N SER A 75 -18.80 -2.39 -0.01
CA SER A 75 -20.01 -2.61 -0.81
C SER A 75 -19.72 -2.38 -2.30
N ALA A 76 -20.60 -2.84 -3.18
CA ALA A 76 -20.46 -2.66 -4.62
C ALA A 76 -20.34 -1.16 -5.01
N ASP A 77 -21.10 -0.29 -4.35
CA ASP A 77 -21.07 1.16 -4.60
C ASP A 77 -19.76 1.77 -4.09
N GLN A 78 -19.31 1.42 -2.89
CA GLN A 78 -18.02 1.87 -2.34
C GLN A 78 -16.84 1.42 -3.20
N LEU A 79 -16.85 0.17 -3.65
CA LEU A 79 -15.84 -0.37 -4.57
C LEU A 79 -15.81 0.39 -5.90
N SER A 80 -16.99 0.63 -6.49
CA SER A 80 -17.10 1.36 -7.76
C SER A 80 -16.56 2.78 -7.67
N VAL A 81 -16.94 3.50 -6.61
CA VAL A 81 -16.50 4.88 -6.37
C VAL A 81 -14.99 4.95 -6.10
N LEU A 82 -14.47 4.06 -5.26
CA LEU A 82 -13.04 4.00 -4.94
C LEU A 82 -12.20 3.63 -6.16
N LYS A 83 -12.68 2.65 -6.96
CA LYS A 83 -12.00 2.26 -8.19
C LYS A 83 -11.93 3.42 -9.18
N ALA A 84 -13.04 4.11 -9.42
CA ALA A 84 -13.09 5.26 -10.33
C ALA A 84 -12.12 6.37 -9.87
N ALA A 85 -12.06 6.65 -8.57
CA ALA A 85 -11.12 7.61 -8.02
C ALA A 85 -9.66 7.17 -8.19
N CYS A 86 -9.35 5.89 -7.99
CA CYS A 86 -8.00 5.36 -8.27
C CYS A 86 -7.63 5.51 -9.75
N ASP A 87 -8.54 5.18 -10.66
CA ASP A 87 -8.32 5.27 -12.11
C ASP A 87 -8.02 6.73 -12.53
N GLU A 88 -8.78 7.69 -12.00
CA GLU A 88 -8.54 9.12 -12.20
C GLU A 88 -7.14 9.55 -11.71
N GLU A 89 -6.77 9.15 -10.50
CA GLU A 89 -5.48 9.54 -9.91
C GLU A 89 -4.30 8.84 -10.61
N VAL A 90 -4.47 7.62 -11.10
CA VAL A 90 -3.47 6.95 -11.97
C VAL A 90 -3.19 7.79 -13.20
N ILE A 91 -4.22 8.22 -13.93
CA ILE A 91 -4.03 9.05 -15.14
C ILE A 91 -3.33 10.38 -14.81
N LYS A 92 -3.70 11.05 -13.73
CA LYS A 92 -3.03 12.29 -13.27
C LYS A 92 -1.55 12.07 -12.98
N LEU A 93 -1.19 10.96 -12.33
CA LEU A 93 0.21 10.63 -12.04
C LEU A 93 0.98 10.31 -13.33
N LEU A 94 0.37 9.54 -14.23
CA LEU A 94 0.99 9.19 -15.50
C LEU A 94 1.22 10.40 -16.41
N SER A 95 0.42 11.46 -16.31
CA SER A 95 0.67 12.72 -17.02
C SER A 95 1.98 13.38 -16.61
N LYS A 96 2.51 13.08 -15.43
CA LYS A 96 3.76 13.61 -14.89
C LYS A 96 4.98 12.70 -15.10
N ASP A 97 4.78 11.45 -15.52
CA ASP A 97 5.84 10.46 -15.71
C ASP A 97 5.58 9.61 -16.96
N LYS A 98 5.93 10.16 -18.10
CA LYS A 98 5.72 9.53 -19.41
C LYS A 98 6.56 8.26 -19.62
N GLU A 99 7.73 8.20 -18.98
CA GLU A 99 8.69 7.11 -19.14
C GLU A 99 8.38 5.92 -18.20
N ARG A 100 7.37 6.04 -17.34
CA ARG A 100 7.02 5.01 -16.36
C ARG A 100 8.15 4.70 -15.38
N SER A 101 8.97 5.68 -15.04
CA SER A 101 10.07 5.54 -14.07
C SER A 101 9.56 5.15 -12.69
N GLY A 102 8.39 5.71 -12.32
CA GLY A 102 7.73 5.43 -11.04
C GLY A 102 8.47 6.02 -9.83
N ASN A 103 7.76 6.19 -8.73
CA ASN A 103 8.36 6.58 -7.44
C ASN A 103 8.52 5.41 -6.45
N ARG A 104 8.21 4.21 -6.91
CA ARG A 104 8.40 2.92 -6.21
C ARG A 104 9.12 1.89 -7.09
N GLY A 105 9.88 2.35 -8.08
CA GLY A 105 10.52 1.55 -9.12
C GLY A 105 9.73 1.57 -10.44
N SER A 106 10.35 1.11 -11.49
CA SER A 106 9.78 1.15 -12.85
C SER A 106 8.38 0.54 -12.89
N HIS A 107 7.42 1.29 -13.45
CA HIS A 107 6.00 0.92 -13.57
C HIS A 107 5.25 0.80 -12.21
N ARG A 108 5.83 1.35 -11.11
CA ARG A 108 5.26 1.26 -9.78
C ARG A 108 5.18 2.63 -9.13
N TYR A 109 4.05 2.92 -8.51
CA TYR A 109 3.77 4.23 -7.94
C TYR A 109 3.10 4.12 -6.59
N SER A 110 3.40 5.08 -5.72
CA SER A 110 2.62 5.34 -4.52
C SER A 110 1.85 6.65 -4.70
N PHE A 111 0.55 6.62 -4.49
CA PHE A 111 -0.32 7.77 -4.48
C PHE A 111 0.11 8.76 -3.39
N GLY A 112 0.29 8.27 -2.16
CA GLY A 112 0.64 9.09 -1.01
C GLY A 112 2.01 9.75 -1.17
N SER A 113 3.06 9.01 -1.57
CA SER A 113 4.40 9.57 -1.75
C SER A 113 4.45 10.61 -2.87
N ALA A 114 3.57 10.53 -3.86
CA ALA A 114 3.44 11.53 -4.92
C ALA A 114 2.67 12.77 -4.47
N SER A 115 1.75 12.64 -3.51
CA SER A 115 0.92 13.72 -3.00
C SER A 115 1.73 14.76 -2.21
N ARG A 116 1.36 16.04 -2.30
CA ARG A 116 1.95 17.14 -1.53
C ARG A 116 1.68 17.02 -0.04
N THR A 117 0.52 16.50 0.35
CA THR A 117 0.18 16.22 1.75
C THR A 117 0.85 14.96 2.29
N GLY A 118 1.49 14.16 1.42
CA GLY A 118 2.01 12.83 1.78
C GLY A 118 0.93 11.74 1.85
N HIS A 119 -0.34 12.10 1.69
CA HIS A 119 -1.51 11.22 1.79
C HIS A 119 -2.56 11.57 0.72
N MET A 120 -3.59 10.71 0.59
CA MET A 120 -4.76 10.92 -0.27
C MET A 120 -6.03 11.27 0.51
N MET A 121 -5.93 11.57 1.79
CA MET A 121 -7.06 11.87 2.68
C MET A 121 -7.86 13.13 2.31
N HIS A 122 -7.37 13.91 1.36
CA HIS A 122 -8.10 15.02 0.75
C HIS A 122 -9.15 14.57 -0.30
N ARG A 123 -9.17 13.27 -0.62
CA ARG A 123 -10.18 12.65 -1.47
C ARG A 123 -11.24 11.99 -0.58
N PRO A 124 -12.54 12.31 -0.75
CA PRO A 124 -13.61 11.68 0.01
C PRO A 124 -13.59 10.16 -0.08
N GLU A 125 -13.20 9.61 -1.24
CA GLU A 125 -13.14 8.17 -1.49
C GLU A 125 -12.08 7.47 -0.62
N TRP A 126 -10.98 8.14 -0.28
CA TRP A 126 -10.00 7.63 0.68
C TRP A 126 -10.41 7.89 2.13
N ALA A 127 -11.01 9.05 2.42
CA ALA A 127 -11.50 9.35 3.76
C ALA A 127 -12.61 8.38 4.20
N MET A 128 -13.46 7.93 3.27
CA MET A 128 -14.48 6.89 3.51
C MET A 128 -13.87 5.61 4.12
N LEU A 129 -12.64 5.25 3.73
CA LEU A 129 -11.98 4.03 4.21
C LEU A 129 -11.62 4.07 5.71
N LEU A 130 -11.62 5.25 6.33
CA LEU A 130 -11.42 5.40 7.77
C LEU A 130 -12.66 5.02 8.60
N ASP A 131 -13.82 4.95 7.96
CA ASP A 131 -15.12 4.94 8.60
C ASP A 131 -16.05 3.85 8.01
N LEU A 132 -15.50 2.68 7.72
CA LEU A 132 -16.25 1.55 7.19
C LEU A 132 -16.84 0.72 8.34
N ASP A 133 -18.16 0.54 8.35
CA ASP A 133 -18.88 -0.28 9.35
C ASP A 133 -18.34 -1.72 9.40
N THR A 134 -17.90 -2.27 8.28
CA THR A 134 -17.33 -3.61 8.15
C THR A 134 -15.91 -3.71 8.71
N LEU A 135 -15.11 -2.65 8.62
CA LEU A 135 -13.71 -2.64 9.06
C LEU A 135 -13.56 -2.25 10.54
N THR A 136 -14.39 -1.35 11.04
CA THR A 136 -14.31 -0.81 12.41
C THR A 136 -14.30 -1.88 13.50
N PRO A 137 -15.17 -2.91 13.47
CA PRO A 137 -15.13 -3.99 14.45
C PRO A 137 -13.83 -4.80 14.39
N ILE A 138 -13.32 -5.06 13.19
CA ILE A 138 -12.07 -5.80 12.96
C ILE A 138 -10.89 -5.04 13.54
N MET A 139 -10.77 -3.74 13.26
CA MET A 139 -9.69 -2.92 13.80
C MET A 139 -9.73 -2.81 15.31
N SER A 140 -10.94 -2.69 15.89
CA SER A 140 -11.14 -2.69 17.34
C SER A 140 -10.71 -4.01 17.98
N ALA A 141 -11.00 -5.14 17.32
CA ALA A 141 -10.60 -6.47 17.79
C ALA A 141 -9.07 -6.67 17.69
N ILE A 142 -8.45 -6.28 16.57
CA ILE A 142 -6.99 -6.37 16.38
C ILE A 142 -6.24 -5.54 17.42
N PHE A 143 -6.68 -4.31 17.69
CA PHE A 143 -6.00 -3.45 18.68
C PHE A 143 -6.46 -3.71 20.13
N GLY A 144 -7.49 -4.51 20.33
CA GLY A 144 -8.14 -4.69 21.64
C GLY A 144 -8.73 -3.39 22.21
N SER A 145 -9.02 -2.41 21.34
CA SER A 145 -9.48 -1.07 21.73
C SER A 145 -10.07 -0.33 20.53
N SER A 146 -11.10 0.47 20.78
CA SER A 146 -11.66 1.42 19.80
C SER A 146 -10.94 2.77 19.74
N HIS A 147 -9.87 2.97 20.54
CA HIS A 147 -9.13 4.24 20.62
C HIS A 147 -7.94 4.32 19.68
N TYR A 148 -7.90 3.50 18.64
CA TYR A 148 -6.92 3.64 17.57
C TYR A 148 -7.15 4.93 16.77
N ILE A 149 -6.13 5.41 16.07
CA ILE A 149 -6.19 6.67 15.31
C ILE A 149 -5.65 6.49 13.90
N ALA A 150 -6.15 7.30 12.98
CA ALA A 150 -5.65 7.34 11.62
C ALA A 150 -4.24 7.96 11.58
N ARG A 151 -3.32 7.31 10.87
CA ARG A 151 -2.07 7.88 10.40
C ARG A 151 -2.28 8.67 9.11
N GLY A 152 -3.10 8.16 8.23
CA GLY A 152 -3.40 8.67 6.91
C GLY A 152 -3.64 7.52 5.94
N GLY A 153 -3.40 7.75 4.67
CA GLY A 153 -3.54 6.71 3.65
C GLY A 153 -3.15 7.21 2.27
N GLY A 154 -2.98 6.30 1.37
CA GLY A 154 -2.63 6.55 -0.02
C GLY A 154 -2.73 5.27 -0.82
N GLY A 155 -1.75 4.38 -0.68
CA GLY A 155 -1.66 3.13 -1.42
C GLY A 155 -0.78 3.22 -2.65
N ASP A 156 -0.71 2.10 -3.35
CA ASP A 156 0.18 1.92 -4.49
C ASP A 156 -0.59 1.44 -5.73
N PHE A 157 -0.01 1.70 -6.89
CA PHE A 157 -0.46 1.03 -8.12
C PHE A 157 0.72 0.49 -8.94
N CYS A 158 0.42 -0.56 -9.70
CA CYS A 158 1.37 -1.26 -10.53
C CYS A 158 0.81 -1.37 -11.94
N LEU A 159 1.58 -0.86 -12.91
CA LEU A 159 1.19 -0.84 -14.32
C LEU A 159 1.55 -2.16 -15.02
N PRO A 160 0.86 -2.50 -16.11
CA PRO A 160 1.33 -3.50 -17.06
C PRO A 160 2.78 -3.24 -17.46
N GLY A 161 3.60 -4.31 -17.51
CA GLY A 161 5.02 -4.20 -17.85
C GLY A 161 5.96 -3.98 -16.66
N ALA A 162 5.46 -3.95 -15.44
CA ALA A 162 6.31 -4.06 -14.24
C ALA A 162 6.90 -5.48 -14.14
N THR A 163 8.07 -5.71 -14.68
CA THR A 163 8.67 -7.05 -14.78
C THR A 163 9.51 -7.47 -13.58
N LYS A 164 9.82 -6.54 -12.67
CA LYS A 164 10.72 -6.79 -11.54
C LYS A 164 9.94 -6.95 -10.23
N TYR A 165 10.46 -7.79 -9.35
CA TYR A 165 10.03 -7.81 -7.95
C TYR A 165 10.57 -6.59 -7.21
N GLN A 166 9.78 -6.06 -6.26
CA GLN A 166 10.35 -5.19 -5.24
C GLN A 166 11.12 -6.05 -4.22
N PRO A 167 12.24 -5.58 -3.66
CA PRO A 167 12.85 -6.22 -2.49
C PRO A 167 11.82 -6.35 -1.35
N LEU A 168 11.95 -7.40 -0.55
CA LEU A 168 11.19 -7.49 0.69
C LEU A 168 11.56 -6.32 1.60
N HIS A 169 10.56 -5.79 2.30
CA HIS A 169 10.71 -4.73 3.29
C HIS A 169 9.66 -4.85 4.38
N SER A 170 9.85 -4.12 5.45
CA SER A 170 8.83 -3.78 6.44
C SER A 170 8.70 -2.27 6.48
N ASP A 171 7.48 -1.75 6.76
CA ASP A 171 7.25 -0.31 6.78
C ASP A 171 7.71 0.34 8.10
N MET A 172 8.09 -0.48 9.07
CA MET A 172 8.68 -0.05 10.32
C MET A 172 10.05 -0.68 10.53
N SER A 173 10.99 0.07 11.09
CA SER A 173 12.33 -0.40 11.43
C SER A 173 12.85 0.32 12.67
N ASN A 174 13.93 -0.21 13.27
CA ASN A 174 14.68 0.56 14.26
C ASN A 174 15.25 1.83 13.63
N ALA A 175 15.27 2.91 14.40
CA ALA A 175 15.89 4.15 13.96
C ALA A 175 17.41 3.96 13.79
N VAL A 176 17.91 4.40 12.65
CA VAL A 176 19.33 4.40 12.31
C VAL A 176 19.73 5.80 11.88
N HIS A 177 20.86 6.30 12.42
CA HIS A 177 21.39 7.59 12.03
C HIS A 177 22.43 7.43 10.93
N HIS A 178 22.23 8.13 9.82
CA HIS A 178 23.17 8.18 8.70
C HIS A 178 23.71 9.59 8.54
N LEU A 179 25.04 9.73 8.44
CA LEU A 179 25.68 10.99 8.09
C LEU A 179 25.89 11.04 6.57
N HIS A 180 25.23 11.99 5.91
CA HIS A 180 25.40 12.25 4.48
C HIS A 180 25.61 13.74 4.24
N GLN A 181 26.68 14.10 3.52
CA GLN A 181 27.05 15.48 3.21
C GLN A 181 27.04 16.43 4.42
N GLY A 182 27.53 15.97 5.58
CA GLY A 182 27.61 16.74 6.80
C GLY A 182 26.27 16.93 7.56
N LYS A 183 25.20 16.26 7.11
CA LYS A 183 23.90 16.24 7.78
C LYS A 183 23.57 14.84 8.28
N THR A 184 23.03 14.76 9.48
CA THR A 184 22.54 13.49 10.04
C THR A 184 21.08 13.30 9.66
N TYR A 185 20.79 12.16 9.05
CA TYR A 185 19.44 11.70 8.72
C TYR A 185 19.10 10.54 9.63
N THR A 186 17.87 10.50 10.12
CA THR A 186 17.36 9.39 10.93
C THR A 186 16.32 8.65 10.12
N PHE A 187 16.51 7.36 9.94
CA PHE A 187 15.56 6.45 9.30
C PHE A 187 15.06 5.44 10.32
N GLY A 188 13.82 5.01 10.17
CA GLY A 188 13.17 4.12 11.10
C GLY A 188 12.37 4.83 12.16
N SER A 189 11.46 4.09 12.78
CA SER A 189 10.39 4.60 13.61
C SER A 189 10.59 4.37 15.09
N PHE A 190 11.45 3.44 15.49
CA PHE A 190 11.61 3.02 16.88
C PHE A 190 13.07 3.09 17.34
N MET A 191 13.26 3.65 18.53
CA MET A 191 14.56 3.67 19.19
C MET A 191 14.40 3.35 20.68
N ASP A 192 15.07 2.30 21.15
CA ASP A 192 15.38 2.13 22.57
C ASP A 192 16.83 2.60 22.83
N PRO A 193 17.04 3.71 23.53
CA PRO A 193 18.40 4.21 23.82
C PRO A 193 19.28 3.22 24.60
N ARG A 194 18.68 2.24 25.27
CA ARG A 194 19.38 1.21 26.04
C ARG A 194 19.77 0.00 25.17
N GLY A 195 19.20 -0.11 23.93
CA GLY A 195 19.42 -1.21 23.04
C GLY A 195 18.87 -2.57 23.51
N ILE A 196 17.88 -2.55 24.43
CA ILE A 196 17.27 -3.78 24.97
C ILE A 196 16.16 -4.28 24.06
N LEU A 197 15.32 -3.36 23.57
CA LEU A 197 14.18 -3.65 22.71
C LEU A 197 14.44 -3.17 21.28
N ASN A 198 13.86 -3.90 20.34
CA ASN A 198 13.72 -3.41 18.97
C ASN A 198 12.24 -3.35 18.56
N TYR A 199 11.94 -2.80 17.40
CA TYR A 199 10.57 -2.61 16.95
C TYR A 199 9.77 -3.93 16.82
N ARG A 200 10.43 -5.08 16.74
CA ARG A 200 9.80 -6.41 16.60
C ARG A 200 9.32 -6.97 17.93
N ASP A 201 9.87 -6.46 19.04
CA ASP A 201 9.51 -6.89 20.40
C ASP A 201 8.24 -6.19 20.92
N LEU A 202 7.77 -5.16 20.20
CA LEU A 202 6.59 -4.38 20.58
C LEU A 202 5.30 -5.13 20.27
N PRO A 203 4.16 -4.84 20.93
CA PRO A 203 2.85 -5.16 20.40
C PRO A 203 2.67 -4.54 18.99
N THR A 204 1.64 -4.93 18.24
CA THR A 204 1.36 -4.34 16.93
C THR A 204 1.28 -2.82 17.01
N PRO A 205 2.24 -2.07 16.42
CA PRO A 205 2.31 -0.61 16.58
C PRO A 205 1.33 0.11 15.67
N TYR A 206 1.22 -0.34 14.43
CA TYR A 206 0.22 0.12 13.48
C TYR A 206 -0.03 -0.90 12.38
N VAL A 207 -1.13 -0.70 11.70
CA VAL A 207 -1.68 -1.60 10.69
C VAL A 207 -1.90 -0.83 9.39
N CYS A 208 -1.54 -1.46 8.27
CA CYS A 208 -1.87 -0.99 6.94
C CYS A 208 -3.01 -1.83 6.35
N CYS A 209 -4.10 -1.19 5.97
CA CYS A 209 -5.26 -1.80 5.33
C CYS A 209 -5.22 -1.50 3.83
N ASN A 210 -4.82 -2.48 3.02
CA ASN A 210 -4.74 -2.37 1.56
C ASN A 210 -6.02 -2.92 0.92
N PHE A 211 -6.77 -2.09 0.22
CA PHE A 211 -8.03 -2.49 -0.43
C PHE A 211 -7.80 -2.92 -1.87
N LEU A 212 -8.43 -4.01 -2.28
CA LEU A 212 -8.37 -4.52 -3.64
C LEU A 212 -9.50 -3.90 -4.47
N VAL A 213 -9.16 -3.03 -5.41
CA VAL A 213 -10.17 -2.44 -6.33
C VAL A 213 -10.31 -3.23 -7.64
N VAL A 214 -9.49 -4.26 -7.84
CA VAL A 214 -9.60 -5.29 -8.87
C VAL A 214 -9.29 -6.65 -8.24
N ASP A 215 -9.74 -7.73 -8.84
CA ASP A 215 -9.41 -9.07 -8.38
C ASP A 215 -7.89 -9.27 -8.38
N SER A 216 -7.37 -9.82 -7.29
CA SER A 216 -5.96 -10.21 -7.21
C SER A 216 -5.77 -11.59 -7.85
N ASN A 217 -4.90 -11.66 -8.87
CA ASN A 217 -4.59 -12.90 -9.57
C ASN A 217 -3.07 -13.10 -9.70
N ALA A 218 -2.67 -14.24 -10.21
CA ALA A 218 -1.24 -14.63 -10.25
C ALA A 218 -0.34 -13.67 -11.05
N THR A 219 -0.90 -12.91 -12.00
CA THR A 219 -0.10 -12.14 -12.99
C THR A 219 -0.30 -10.64 -12.97
N ASN A 220 -1.27 -10.09 -12.21
CA ASN A 220 -1.54 -8.65 -12.19
C ASN A 220 -0.76 -7.89 -11.10
N GLY A 221 0.33 -8.47 -10.60
CA GLY A 221 1.18 -7.84 -9.58
C GLY A 221 0.60 -7.94 -8.17
N PRO A 222 0.12 -9.12 -7.72
CA PRO A 222 -0.39 -9.29 -6.37
C PRO A 222 0.69 -8.93 -5.34
N ILE A 223 0.26 -8.45 -4.16
CA ILE A 223 1.20 -8.22 -3.06
C ILE A 223 1.69 -9.57 -2.55
N ARG A 224 3.00 -9.72 -2.37
CA ARG A 224 3.56 -10.84 -1.61
C ARG A 224 3.64 -10.49 -0.14
N GLN A 225 3.29 -11.46 0.70
CA GLN A 225 3.35 -11.40 2.16
C GLN A 225 4.09 -12.64 2.66
N ILE A 226 5.02 -12.45 3.59
CA ILE A 226 5.75 -13.58 4.17
C ILE A 226 5.18 -13.85 5.56
N PRO A 227 4.38 -14.92 5.71
CA PRO A 227 3.68 -15.20 6.98
C PRO A 227 4.63 -15.35 8.16
N GLY A 228 4.21 -14.85 9.34
CA GLY A 228 4.91 -15.01 10.61
C GLY A 228 6.17 -14.16 10.78
N THR A 229 6.41 -13.17 9.88
CA THR A 229 7.65 -12.38 9.91
C THR A 229 7.56 -11.08 10.72
N GLN A 230 6.41 -10.70 11.23
CA GLN A 230 6.21 -9.47 12.01
C GLN A 230 7.07 -9.43 13.28
N HIS A 231 7.39 -10.56 13.86
CA HIS A 231 8.26 -10.71 15.03
C HIS A 231 9.62 -11.35 14.72
N SER A 232 9.96 -11.56 13.44
CA SER A 232 11.19 -12.25 13.07
C SER A 232 12.42 -11.39 13.32
N HIS A 233 13.35 -11.85 14.15
CA HIS A 233 14.67 -11.26 14.35
C HIS A 233 15.71 -11.71 13.31
N HIS A 234 15.34 -12.61 12.40
CA HIS A 234 16.21 -13.00 11.31
C HIS A 234 16.41 -11.83 10.33
N PRO A 235 17.58 -11.71 9.71
CA PRO A 235 17.80 -10.71 8.67
C PRO A 235 16.91 -11.02 7.47
N MET A 236 16.28 -9.98 6.93
CA MET A 236 15.51 -10.09 5.70
C MET A 236 16.43 -10.43 4.53
N PRO A 237 16.12 -11.46 3.72
CA PRO A 237 16.96 -11.81 2.59
C PRO A 237 16.92 -10.71 1.51
N LYS A 238 18.05 -10.50 0.86
CA LYS A 238 18.10 -9.66 -0.34
C LYS A 238 17.45 -10.39 -1.51
N LEU A 239 16.94 -9.64 -2.50
CA LEU A 239 16.17 -10.17 -3.62
C LEU A 239 16.88 -11.30 -4.41
N ASP A 240 18.18 -11.22 -4.54
CA ASP A 240 19.04 -12.23 -5.20
C ASP A 240 19.24 -13.50 -4.36
N ALA A 241 19.10 -13.39 -3.04
CA ALA A 241 19.23 -14.49 -2.07
C ALA A 241 17.87 -15.01 -1.55
N GLU A 242 16.77 -14.42 -2.00
CA GLU A 242 15.43 -14.87 -1.58
C GLU A 242 15.13 -16.29 -2.10
N PRO A 243 14.64 -17.20 -1.23
CA PRO A 243 14.08 -18.47 -1.67
C PRO A 243 12.91 -18.25 -2.64
N ASP A 244 12.78 -19.12 -3.63
CA ASP A 244 11.70 -19.00 -4.65
C ASP A 244 10.30 -18.96 -4.04
N TRP A 245 10.04 -19.71 -2.97
CA TRP A 245 8.75 -19.69 -2.31
C TRP A 245 8.37 -18.30 -1.76
N MET A 246 9.35 -17.50 -1.28
CA MET A 246 9.08 -16.12 -0.84
C MET A 246 8.70 -15.21 -2.00
N LYS A 247 9.26 -15.43 -3.20
CA LYS A 247 8.89 -14.69 -4.40
C LYS A 247 7.43 -14.98 -4.81
N HIS A 248 6.96 -16.19 -4.55
CA HIS A 248 5.64 -16.68 -4.92
C HIS A 248 4.60 -16.61 -3.80
N SER A 249 4.99 -16.19 -2.58
CA SER A 249 4.09 -16.03 -1.43
C SER A 249 3.17 -14.82 -1.59
N THR A 250 2.26 -14.88 -2.55
CA THR A 250 1.41 -13.77 -2.97
C THR A 250 -0.03 -13.94 -2.51
N VAL A 251 -0.70 -12.80 -2.24
CA VAL A 251 -2.12 -12.78 -1.84
C VAL A 251 -2.98 -12.87 -3.09
N ASN A 252 -3.22 -14.08 -3.55
CA ASN A 252 -4.13 -14.42 -4.65
C ASN A 252 -4.52 -15.93 -4.57
N PRO A 253 -5.72 -16.28 -5.04
CA PRO A 253 -6.77 -15.36 -5.48
C PRO A 253 -7.42 -14.62 -4.32
N ALA A 254 -7.80 -13.37 -4.53
CA ALA A 254 -8.63 -12.59 -3.62
C ALA A 254 -9.52 -11.64 -4.43
N PRO A 255 -10.85 -11.56 -4.13
CA PRO A 255 -11.78 -10.77 -4.93
C PRO A 255 -11.62 -9.26 -4.68
N ALA A 256 -12.01 -8.46 -5.66
CA ALA A 256 -12.20 -7.03 -5.49
C ALA A 256 -13.20 -6.75 -4.35
N GLY A 257 -13.03 -5.63 -3.63
CA GLY A 257 -13.80 -5.34 -2.42
C GLY A 257 -13.21 -5.94 -1.14
N SER A 258 -12.16 -6.77 -1.27
CA SER A 258 -11.40 -7.29 -0.11
C SER A 258 -10.43 -6.26 0.44
N VAL A 259 -10.03 -6.46 1.70
CA VAL A 259 -8.92 -5.76 2.34
C VAL A 259 -7.85 -6.77 2.78
N ILE A 260 -6.60 -6.41 2.59
CA ILE A 260 -5.45 -7.07 3.21
C ILE A 260 -5.05 -6.22 4.40
N ILE A 261 -5.29 -6.71 5.61
CA ILE A 261 -4.93 -6.06 6.87
C ILE A 261 -3.58 -6.60 7.30
N ARG A 262 -2.57 -5.74 7.40
CA ARG A 262 -1.18 -6.14 7.62
C ARG A 262 -0.55 -5.40 8.80
N ASP A 263 0.10 -6.15 9.69
CA ASP A 263 1.09 -5.59 10.61
C ASP A 263 2.27 -5.06 9.79
N VAL A 264 2.59 -3.79 9.94
CA VAL A 264 3.60 -3.10 9.12
C VAL A 264 5.01 -3.67 9.25
N ARG A 265 5.25 -4.49 10.27
CA ARG A 265 6.51 -5.20 10.48
C ARG A 265 6.64 -6.48 9.64
N ALA A 266 5.52 -7.05 9.17
CA ALA A 266 5.53 -8.25 8.32
C ALA A 266 6.24 -7.95 6.99
N TRP A 267 7.10 -8.86 6.57
CA TRP A 267 7.84 -8.71 5.33
C TRP A 267 6.92 -8.83 4.12
N HIS A 268 7.03 -7.86 3.23
CA HIS A 268 6.19 -7.81 2.05
C HIS A 268 6.90 -7.13 0.88
N GLY A 269 6.25 -7.15 -0.29
CA GLY A 269 6.75 -6.47 -1.48
C GLY A 269 5.85 -6.67 -2.70
N GLY A 270 6.06 -5.85 -3.72
CA GLY A 270 5.35 -5.98 -4.99
C GLY A 270 5.93 -7.07 -5.87
N THR A 271 5.07 -7.69 -6.68
CA THR A 271 5.43 -8.70 -7.68
C THR A 271 5.20 -8.18 -9.09
N PRO A 272 5.74 -8.84 -10.13
CA PRO A 272 5.54 -8.42 -11.51
C PRO A 272 4.06 -8.32 -11.90
N ASN A 273 3.70 -7.26 -12.66
CA ASN A 273 2.42 -7.14 -13.32
C ASN A 273 2.59 -7.43 -14.82
N LEU A 274 2.28 -8.66 -15.21
CA LEU A 274 2.35 -9.16 -16.58
C LEU A 274 0.96 -9.33 -17.21
N SER A 275 -0.05 -8.70 -16.60
CA SER A 275 -1.41 -8.58 -17.12
C SER A 275 -1.54 -7.39 -18.09
N ASN A 276 -2.74 -7.10 -18.54
CA ASN A 276 -3.05 -5.90 -19.32
C ASN A 276 -3.85 -4.86 -18.50
N GLU A 277 -3.96 -5.02 -17.19
CA GLU A 277 -4.72 -4.11 -16.34
C GLU A 277 -3.81 -3.40 -15.30
N VAL A 278 -4.21 -2.21 -14.91
CA VAL A 278 -3.60 -1.50 -13.79
C VAL A 278 -4.11 -2.11 -12.50
N ARG A 279 -3.19 -2.55 -11.63
CA ARG A 279 -3.55 -3.00 -10.29
C ARG A 279 -3.32 -1.87 -9.30
N ALA A 280 -4.39 -1.23 -8.83
CA ALA A 280 -4.36 -0.26 -7.74
C ALA A 280 -4.79 -0.90 -6.43
N ILE A 281 -4.15 -0.48 -5.34
CA ILE A 281 -4.41 -0.90 -3.96
C ILE A 281 -4.37 0.32 -3.05
N PRO A 282 -5.45 1.15 -3.05
CA PRO A 282 -5.56 2.23 -2.09
C PRO A 282 -5.48 1.69 -0.67
N ASN A 283 -4.93 2.48 0.25
CA ASN A 283 -4.81 2.08 1.64
C ASN A 283 -5.19 3.19 2.62
N VAL A 284 -5.46 2.75 3.84
CA VAL A 284 -5.44 3.57 5.05
C VAL A 284 -4.59 2.87 6.12
N GLU A 285 -4.04 3.66 7.02
CA GLU A 285 -3.17 3.18 8.08
C GLU A 285 -3.65 3.68 9.44
N PHE A 286 -3.64 2.78 10.42
CA PHE A 286 -4.10 3.06 11.77
C PHE A 286 -3.02 2.76 12.79
N TYR A 287 -2.74 3.72 13.66
CA TYR A 287 -1.89 3.53 14.84
C TYR A 287 -2.66 2.89 15.99
N ALA A 288 -1.98 1.97 16.67
CA ALA A 288 -2.44 1.47 17.96
C ALA A 288 -2.58 2.61 18.98
N PRO A 289 -3.45 2.48 20.00
CA PRO A 289 -3.67 3.54 21.01
C PRO A 289 -2.41 4.00 21.73
N TRP A 290 -1.40 3.14 21.83
CA TRP A 290 -0.16 3.39 22.55
C TRP A 290 1.00 3.89 21.69
N PHE A 291 0.87 3.83 20.33
CA PHE A 291 1.91 4.18 19.37
C PHE A 291 1.57 5.43 18.58
N ARG A 292 2.55 6.29 18.36
CA ARG A 292 2.39 7.47 17.50
C ARG A 292 3.72 7.94 16.96
N GLU A 293 3.74 8.28 15.69
CA GLU A 293 4.76 9.08 15.01
C GLU A 293 4.25 10.50 14.75
N ASN A 294 5.05 11.32 14.10
CA ASN A 294 4.61 12.63 13.62
C ASN A 294 3.49 12.46 12.60
N LEU A 295 2.36 13.10 12.87
CA LEU A 295 1.20 13.08 11.99
C LEU A 295 1.22 14.29 11.06
N LEU A 296 0.83 14.07 9.82
CA LEU A 296 0.65 15.12 8.83
C LEU A 296 -0.83 15.48 8.73
N THR A 297 -1.14 16.77 8.77
CA THR A 297 -2.49 17.27 8.47
C THR A 297 -2.80 16.97 7.01
N SER A 298 -3.82 16.15 6.75
CA SER A 298 -4.09 15.61 5.42
C SER A 298 -5.57 15.49 5.07
N VAL A 299 -6.47 15.58 6.06
CA VAL A 299 -7.93 15.58 5.88
C VAL A 299 -8.43 17.02 5.88
N PRO A 300 -9.01 17.54 4.79
CA PRO A 300 -9.70 18.82 4.76
C PRO A 300 -10.83 18.89 5.80
N ARG A 301 -11.14 20.10 6.29
CA ARG A 301 -12.11 20.27 7.37
C ARG A 301 -13.52 19.84 6.99
N ASP A 302 -13.96 20.13 5.78
CA ASP A 302 -15.27 19.74 5.24
C ASP A 302 -15.42 18.22 5.13
N ILE A 303 -14.37 17.53 4.67
CA ILE A 303 -14.33 16.06 4.63
C ILE A 303 -14.37 15.50 6.06
N PHE A 304 -13.57 16.04 6.98
CA PHE A 304 -13.58 15.61 8.38
C PHE A 304 -14.98 15.72 9.01
N GLU A 305 -15.67 16.82 8.78
CA GLU A 305 -17.03 17.06 9.31
C GLU A 305 -18.09 16.16 8.66
N SER A 306 -17.83 15.61 7.49
CA SER A 306 -18.73 14.65 6.82
C SER A 306 -18.62 13.21 7.34
N LEU A 307 -17.57 12.89 8.09
CA LEU A 307 -17.38 11.56 8.68
C LEU A 307 -18.35 11.34 9.86
N SER A 308 -18.62 10.08 10.19
CA SER A 308 -19.36 9.72 11.40
C SER A 308 -18.60 10.18 12.66
N GLU A 309 -19.25 10.08 13.83
CA GLU A 309 -18.58 10.34 15.12
C GLU A 309 -17.34 9.46 15.29
N HIS A 310 -17.41 8.18 14.86
CA HIS A 310 -16.28 7.27 14.88
C HIS A 310 -15.15 7.75 13.95
N GLY A 311 -15.48 8.04 12.69
CA GLY A 311 -14.52 8.56 11.70
C GLY A 311 -13.83 9.84 12.14
N GLN A 312 -14.59 10.78 12.75
CA GLN A 312 -14.04 11.99 13.34
C GLN A 312 -13.09 11.70 14.52
N ASN A 313 -13.45 10.77 15.40
CA ASN A 313 -12.58 10.35 16.49
C ASN A 313 -11.26 9.75 15.99
N VAL A 314 -11.32 8.93 14.94
CA VAL A 314 -10.15 8.30 14.33
C VAL A 314 -9.27 9.33 13.61
N ALA A 315 -9.86 10.26 12.86
CA ALA A 315 -9.15 11.23 12.02
C ALA A 315 -8.74 12.54 12.73
N LYS A 316 -9.13 12.77 13.98
CA LYS A 316 -8.99 14.07 14.70
C LYS A 316 -7.59 14.67 14.71
N TYR A 317 -6.56 13.86 14.63
CA TYR A 317 -5.16 14.33 14.70
C TYR A 317 -4.55 14.62 13.32
N ILE A 318 -5.23 14.25 12.24
CA ILE A 318 -4.80 14.51 10.87
C ILE A 318 -5.76 15.48 10.14
N ALA A 319 -6.80 15.94 10.81
CA ALA A 319 -7.76 16.91 10.29
C ALA A 319 -7.20 18.33 10.29
N ALA A 320 -7.51 19.10 9.25
CA ALA A 320 -7.22 20.52 9.17
C ALA A 320 -7.99 21.29 10.24
N ALA A 321 -7.35 22.31 10.82
CA ALA A 321 -8.03 23.25 11.68
C ALA A 321 -9.06 24.09 10.89
N GLU A 322 -10.00 24.71 11.60
CA GLU A 322 -10.94 25.62 10.97
C GLU A 322 -10.21 26.75 10.23
N GLY A 323 -10.58 26.98 8.98
CA GLY A 323 -9.95 27.98 8.09
C GLY A 323 -8.55 27.61 7.56
N GLN A 324 -8.01 26.43 7.93
CA GLN A 324 -6.74 25.96 7.39
C GLN A 324 -6.95 25.35 5.99
N SER A 325 -6.24 25.89 4.99
CA SER A 325 -6.16 25.26 3.66
C SER A 325 -5.01 24.26 3.61
N LEU A 326 -5.18 23.17 2.86
CA LEU A 326 -4.14 22.19 2.59
C LEU A 326 -3.53 22.41 1.20
N ASP A 327 -2.23 22.17 1.06
CA ASP A 327 -1.56 22.15 -0.24
C ASP A 327 -1.82 20.80 -0.92
N ILE A 328 -2.95 20.74 -1.65
CA ILE A 328 -3.46 19.54 -2.31
C ILE A 328 -2.87 19.43 -3.71
N GLY A 329 -2.66 18.20 -4.16
CA GLY A 329 -2.16 17.87 -5.50
C GLY A 329 -0.87 17.06 -5.45
N TYR A 330 -0.28 16.84 -6.61
CA TYR A 330 0.94 16.05 -6.74
C TYR A 330 2.19 16.93 -6.80
N ARG A 331 3.30 16.38 -6.34
CA ARG A 331 4.62 17.01 -6.47
C ARG A 331 5.00 17.09 -7.95
N ASN A 332 5.74 18.13 -8.34
CA ASN A 332 6.19 18.29 -9.73
C ASN A 332 7.25 17.27 -10.14
N SER A 333 8.06 16.82 -9.19
CA SER A 333 8.99 15.69 -9.35
C SER A 333 8.46 14.54 -8.51
N LEU A 334 8.19 13.40 -9.14
CA LEU A 334 7.87 12.16 -8.43
C LEU A 334 9.10 11.58 -7.72
N GLY A 335 10.20 12.32 -7.76
CA GLY A 335 11.55 12.07 -7.30
C GLY A 335 11.68 10.89 -6.36
N GLY A 336 12.41 9.88 -6.83
CA GLY A 336 12.75 8.71 -6.06
C GLY A 336 13.37 9.07 -4.71
N THR A 337 13.34 8.14 -3.79
CA THR A 337 14.22 8.13 -2.63
C THR A 337 15.61 8.53 -3.09
N PRO A 338 16.31 9.45 -2.43
CA PRO A 338 17.69 9.77 -2.78
C PRO A 338 18.46 8.45 -2.97
N ASP A 339 19.22 8.34 -4.08
CA ASP A 339 19.98 7.15 -4.39
C ASP A 339 20.79 6.73 -3.15
N GLY A 340 20.54 5.53 -2.65
CA GLY A 340 21.28 4.96 -1.53
C GLY A 340 20.49 4.74 -0.22
N PHE A 341 19.17 4.91 -0.22
CA PHE A 341 18.33 4.63 0.95
C PHE A 341 17.22 3.62 0.64
#